data_e3eef192bfc463b15c052e8a090d5609
#
_entry.id   e3eef192bfc463b15c052e8a090d5609
#
_cell.length_a   1.000
_cell.length_b   1.000
_cell.length_c   1.000
_cell.angle_alpha   90.00
_cell.angle_beta   90.00
_cell.angle_gamma   90.00
#
_symmetry.space_group_name_H-M   'P 1'
#
loop_
_entity.id
_entity.type
_entity.pdbx_description
1 polymer ?
#
loop_
_entity_poly.entity_id
_entity_poly.type
_entity_poly.pdbx_seq_one_letter_code
_entity_poly.pdbx_strand_id
1 'polypeptide(L)'
;MIDRPQTSSPQDMVLLPVRPDSGRHLVLAAVFVCAACGLVYELELVALATYLIGDSVTQASVVLSVMVFAMGIGSLLAKRMRCRAAVGFGLLEAALALVGGSSAMVLYASFAWFGGSGVPLVLFSLTIGILIGAELPLLMSLIQRISRRDADGTVADLFAADYVGALVGGLAFPFLLLPWLGELTGALVTGAVNAVAGGALVLWLFRRDLTPRWRTRLLTLNILVVAVLAGATVMVDDFERAARRAVYGSDVRVAVRTGVQEVVVTDGPSRPPDLFLNGRLKVRGADEHRYHEALVHPAMRGPHERVLILGGGDGLAAREVLRYADVRSVTLVELDPGVVGLARSDPALVALNDDAYDDPRMRVVTADAFSWLREHEGTYDVIVCDLPDPGITASTKLYSQEFYGLAGRVLADGGRLVVHAGPTGRPHTYWTVDATLRAAGFGTTAYRVRGSEAGVAGGPARFRAGADAATDWGLLIAAEGHAPQLGIGADAPRLRSEVEDTLTQDTYAAERTRLTGLLPSTLVHPRYTR
;
A
#
# COMPACT_ATOMS: atom_id res chain seq x y z
N MET A 1 -21.79 -64.50 -0.75
CA MET A 1 -23.01 -63.70 -0.84
C MET A 1 -22.55 -62.36 -1.40
N ILE A 2 -22.71 -62.18 -2.72
CA ILE A 2 -22.23 -60.98 -3.44
C ILE A 2 -23.36 -59.95 -3.34
N ASP A 3 -23.10 -58.86 -2.65
CA ASP A 3 -24.04 -57.74 -2.51
C ASP A 3 -24.33 -57.15 -3.90
N ARG A 4 -25.58 -57.17 -4.31
CA ARG A 4 -26.06 -56.50 -5.52
C ARG A 4 -25.98 -54.97 -5.28
N PRO A 5 -25.46 -54.15 -6.22
CA PRO A 5 -25.52 -52.71 -6.10
C PRO A 5 -26.99 -52.27 -6.10
N GLN A 6 -27.38 -51.54 -5.07
CA GLN A 6 -28.69 -50.89 -5.01
C GLN A 6 -28.84 -49.97 -6.20
N THR A 7 -29.71 -50.30 -7.13
CA THR A 7 -30.17 -49.42 -8.21
C THR A 7 -30.94 -48.27 -7.57
N SER A 8 -30.30 -47.11 -7.46
CA SER A 8 -30.94 -45.83 -7.07
C SER A 8 -32.10 -45.54 -8.02
N SER A 9 -33.25 -45.17 -7.46
CA SER A 9 -34.47 -44.85 -8.19
C SER A 9 -34.30 -43.69 -9.18
N PRO A 10 -35.07 -43.65 -10.30
CA PRO A 10 -35.00 -42.60 -11.32
C PRO A 10 -35.39 -41.17 -10.84
N GLN A 11 -35.78 -41.03 -9.55
CA GLN A 11 -36.32 -39.76 -8.99
C GLN A 11 -35.28 -38.70 -8.62
N ASP A 12 -33.97 -38.98 -8.76
CA ASP A 12 -32.89 -38.08 -8.33
C ASP A 12 -32.31 -37.19 -9.44
N MET A 13 -32.82 -37.26 -10.69
CA MET A 13 -32.34 -36.38 -11.77
C MET A 13 -33.07 -35.04 -11.78
N VAL A 14 -32.27 -33.96 -11.75
CA VAL A 14 -32.79 -32.60 -11.83
C VAL A 14 -33.39 -32.33 -13.20
N LEU A 15 -34.67 -31.92 -13.24
CA LEU A 15 -35.30 -31.47 -14.49
C LEU A 15 -34.82 -30.06 -14.82
N LEU A 16 -33.76 -29.94 -15.60
CA LEU A 16 -33.23 -28.65 -16.05
C LEU A 16 -34.16 -27.99 -17.08
N PRO A 17 -34.18 -26.64 -17.15
CA PRO A 17 -34.89 -25.90 -18.18
C PRO A 17 -34.21 -25.97 -19.55
N VAL A 18 -32.97 -26.47 -19.61
CA VAL A 18 -32.10 -26.59 -20.79
C VAL A 18 -31.60 -28.05 -20.97
N ARG A 19 -31.02 -28.36 -22.14
CA ARG A 19 -30.36 -29.62 -22.37
C ARG A 19 -29.23 -29.88 -21.38
N PRO A 20 -28.96 -31.12 -20.94
CA PRO A 20 -27.92 -31.40 -19.94
C PRO A 20 -26.55 -30.82 -20.29
N ASP A 21 -26.13 -30.91 -21.56
CA ASP A 21 -24.84 -30.34 -22.00
C ASP A 21 -24.80 -28.81 -21.86
N SER A 22 -25.85 -28.11 -22.23
CA SER A 22 -25.97 -26.66 -22.04
C SER A 22 -25.99 -26.29 -20.54
N GLY A 23 -26.64 -27.12 -19.72
CA GLY A 23 -26.65 -26.96 -18.26
C GLY A 23 -25.26 -27.04 -17.65
N ARG A 24 -24.45 -28.02 -18.13
CA ARG A 24 -23.05 -28.20 -17.71
C ARG A 24 -22.21 -26.94 -18.04
N HIS A 25 -22.26 -26.43 -19.27
CA HIS A 25 -21.53 -25.24 -19.68
C HIS A 25 -21.93 -23.99 -18.86
N LEU A 26 -23.21 -23.87 -18.50
CA LEU A 26 -23.69 -22.75 -17.68
C LEU A 26 -23.16 -22.84 -16.23
N VAL A 27 -23.07 -24.06 -15.67
CA VAL A 27 -22.43 -24.23 -14.34
C VAL A 27 -20.96 -23.87 -14.42
N LEU A 28 -20.22 -24.36 -15.43
CA LEU A 28 -18.81 -24.03 -15.62
C LEU A 28 -18.58 -22.52 -15.83
N ALA A 29 -19.47 -21.85 -16.57
CA ALA A 29 -19.41 -20.38 -16.73
C ALA A 29 -19.65 -19.64 -15.40
N ALA A 30 -20.59 -20.12 -14.57
CA ALA A 30 -20.79 -19.54 -13.24
C ALA A 30 -19.59 -19.76 -12.33
N VAL A 31 -19.01 -20.98 -12.32
CA VAL A 31 -17.77 -21.28 -11.59
C VAL A 31 -16.65 -20.33 -12.01
N PHE A 32 -16.47 -20.15 -13.31
CA PHE A 32 -15.46 -19.23 -13.84
C PHE A 32 -15.66 -17.80 -13.30
N VAL A 33 -16.89 -17.26 -13.30
CA VAL A 33 -17.17 -15.91 -12.80
C VAL A 33 -16.99 -15.82 -11.30
N CYS A 34 -17.50 -16.79 -10.54
CA CYS A 34 -17.38 -16.81 -9.08
C CYS A 34 -15.91 -16.92 -8.64
N ALA A 35 -15.12 -17.78 -9.28
CA ALA A 35 -13.69 -17.90 -9.02
C ALA A 35 -12.92 -16.62 -9.37
N ALA A 36 -13.27 -15.96 -10.46
CA ALA A 36 -12.71 -14.66 -10.80
C ALA A 36 -13.00 -13.62 -9.71
N CYS A 37 -14.24 -13.53 -9.23
CA CYS A 37 -14.63 -12.63 -8.14
C CYS A 37 -13.92 -13.00 -6.82
N GLY A 38 -13.80 -14.30 -6.52
CA GLY A 38 -13.11 -14.79 -5.32
C GLY A 38 -11.66 -14.32 -5.24
N LEU A 39 -10.91 -14.44 -6.34
CA LEU A 39 -9.51 -13.98 -6.39
C LEU A 39 -9.42 -12.45 -6.37
N VAL A 40 -10.37 -11.73 -6.97
CA VAL A 40 -10.41 -10.26 -6.85
C VAL A 40 -10.55 -9.84 -5.39
N TYR A 41 -11.43 -10.45 -4.59
CA TYR A 41 -11.57 -10.14 -3.16
C TYR A 41 -10.28 -10.41 -2.38
N GLU A 42 -9.58 -11.50 -2.70
CA GLU A 42 -8.31 -11.82 -2.05
C GLU A 42 -7.24 -10.77 -2.33
N LEU A 43 -7.06 -10.39 -3.60
CA LEU A 43 -6.08 -9.39 -4.01
C LEU A 43 -6.43 -8.00 -3.48
N GLU A 44 -7.71 -7.67 -3.39
CA GLU A 44 -8.19 -6.42 -2.85
C GLU A 44 -7.90 -6.29 -1.35
N LEU A 45 -8.12 -7.35 -0.57
CA LEU A 45 -7.74 -7.37 0.84
C LEU A 45 -6.23 -7.20 1.03
N VAL A 46 -5.40 -7.83 0.17
CA VAL A 46 -3.94 -7.65 0.18
C VAL A 46 -3.55 -6.22 -0.17
N ALA A 47 -4.15 -5.63 -1.21
CA ALA A 47 -3.89 -4.27 -1.64
C ALA A 47 -4.24 -3.26 -0.54
N LEU A 48 -5.45 -3.36 0.02
CA LEU A 48 -5.90 -2.50 1.13
C LEU A 48 -5.07 -2.67 2.39
N ALA A 49 -4.71 -3.91 2.75
CA ALA A 49 -3.84 -4.16 3.90
C ALA A 49 -2.48 -3.48 3.73
N THR A 50 -1.89 -3.59 2.54
CA THR A 50 -0.63 -2.94 2.20
C THR A 50 -0.75 -1.42 2.26
N TYR A 51 -1.86 -0.87 1.76
CA TYR A 51 -2.12 0.57 1.75
C TYR A 51 -2.35 1.12 3.16
N LEU A 52 -3.22 0.48 3.96
CA LEU A 52 -3.65 1.00 5.26
C LEU A 52 -2.68 0.70 6.41
N ILE A 53 -1.99 -0.44 6.37
CA ILE A 53 -1.11 -0.90 7.46
C ILE A 53 0.36 -0.74 7.09
N GLY A 54 0.70 -0.87 5.80
CA GLY A 54 2.08 -0.92 5.29
C GLY A 54 2.66 -2.33 5.34
N ASP A 55 3.95 -2.48 4.97
CA ASP A 55 4.66 -3.76 4.85
C ASP A 55 3.93 -4.82 4.02
N SER A 56 4.06 -4.67 2.68
CA SER A 56 3.34 -5.49 1.71
C SER A 56 3.54 -7.00 1.87
N VAL A 57 4.75 -7.43 2.24
CA VAL A 57 5.08 -8.86 2.36
C VAL A 57 4.40 -9.48 3.57
N THR A 58 4.50 -8.82 4.73
CA THR A 58 3.86 -9.30 5.97
C THR A 58 2.35 -9.30 5.82
N GLN A 59 1.75 -8.23 5.27
CA GLN A 59 0.30 -8.15 5.10
C GLN A 59 -0.22 -9.19 4.10
N ALA A 60 0.43 -9.36 2.95
CA ALA A 60 0.10 -10.41 2.00
C ALA A 60 0.18 -11.80 2.66
N SER A 61 1.26 -12.07 3.40
CA SER A 61 1.44 -13.36 4.08
C SER A 61 0.32 -13.63 5.11
N VAL A 62 -0.08 -12.63 5.89
CA VAL A 62 -1.16 -12.77 6.87
C VAL A 62 -2.50 -13.04 6.17
N VAL A 63 -2.88 -12.20 5.19
CA VAL A 63 -4.15 -12.34 4.46
C VAL A 63 -4.22 -13.72 3.79
N LEU A 64 -3.21 -14.08 2.98
CA LEU A 64 -3.19 -15.35 2.24
C LEU A 64 -3.21 -16.56 3.19
N SER A 65 -2.43 -16.54 4.27
CA SER A 65 -2.39 -17.66 5.23
C SER A 65 -3.73 -17.85 5.96
N VAL A 66 -4.35 -16.74 6.39
CA VAL A 66 -5.66 -16.78 7.04
C VAL A 66 -6.73 -17.26 6.08
N MET A 67 -6.72 -16.78 4.82
CA MET A 67 -7.70 -17.19 3.81
C MET A 67 -7.56 -18.66 3.44
N VAL A 68 -6.36 -19.16 3.17
CA VAL A 68 -6.13 -20.58 2.86
C VAL A 68 -6.59 -21.50 4.01
N PHE A 69 -6.27 -21.13 5.25
CA PHE A 69 -6.76 -21.86 6.42
C PHE A 69 -8.29 -21.84 6.50
N ALA A 70 -8.89 -20.66 6.29
CA ALA A 70 -10.34 -20.45 6.31
C ALA A 70 -11.05 -21.24 5.20
N MET A 71 -10.46 -21.33 3.98
CA MET A 71 -10.99 -22.15 2.88
C MET A 71 -11.07 -23.63 3.26
N GLY A 72 -10.08 -24.13 4.00
CA GLY A 72 -10.14 -25.49 4.57
C GLY A 72 -11.34 -25.69 5.49
N ILE A 73 -11.60 -24.72 6.38
CA ILE A 73 -12.77 -24.75 7.27
C ILE A 73 -14.06 -24.70 6.46
N GLY A 74 -14.16 -23.81 5.48
CA GLY A 74 -15.31 -23.65 4.60
C GLY A 74 -15.66 -24.95 3.85
N SER A 75 -14.65 -25.60 3.29
CA SER A 75 -14.80 -26.90 2.61
C SER A 75 -15.37 -27.98 3.55
N LEU A 76 -14.98 -27.99 4.83
CA LEU A 76 -15.54 -28.92 5.82
C LEU A 76 -17.00 -28.57 6.17
N LEU A 77 -17.32 -27.28 6.32
CA LEU A 77 -18.67 -26.81 6.65
C LEU A 77 -19.66 -27.09 5.51
N ALA A 78 -19.23 -27.02 4.26
CA ALA A 78 -20.05 -27.33 3.09
C ALA A 78 -20.66 -28.73 3.11
N LYS A 79 -20.01 -29.70 3.80
CA LYS A 79 -20.55 -31.06 3.97
C LYS A 79 -21.94 -31.07 4.60
N ARG A 80 -22.23 -30.12 5.51
CA ARG A 80 -23.53 -30.01 6.18
C ARG A 80 -24.64 -29.44 5.29
N MET A 81 -24.26 -28.77 4.19
CA MET A 81 -25.19 -28.09 3.29
C MET A 81 -25.54 -28.92 2.04
N ARG A 82 -24.89 -30.06 1.81
CA ARG A 82 -25.04 -30.89 0.60
C ARG A 82 -26.47 -31.35 0.32
N CYS A 83 -27.27 -31.62 1.38
CA CYS A 83 -28.67 -32.04 1.24
C CYS A 83 -29.54 -30.99 0.55
N ARG A 84 -29.16 -29.70 0.64
CA ARG A 84 -29.85 -28.55 0.03
C ARG A 84 -28.85 -27.68 -0.75
N ALA A 85 -28.03 -28.31 -1.60
CA ALA A 85 -26.90 -27.67 -2.25
C ALA A 85 -27.29 -26.38 -3.00
N ALA A 86 -28.40 -26.36 -3.72
CA ALA A 86 -28.87 -25.16 -4.44
C ALA A 86 -29.21 -23.99 -3.49
N VAL A 87 -29.90 -24.27 -2.39
CA VAL A 87 -30.19 -23.24 -1.39
C VAL A 87 -28.91 -22.78 -0.69
N GLY A 88 -28.06 -23.75 -0.32
CA GLY A 88 -26.78 -23.48 0.34
C GLY A 88 -25.87 -22.59 -0.51
N PHE A 89 -25.72 -22.92 -1.78
CA PHE A 89 -24.93 -22.15 -2.73
C PHE A 89 -25.49 -20.73 -2.93
N GLY A 90 -26.82 -20.58 -3.13
CA GLY A 90 -27.43 -19.25 -3.28
C GLY A 90 -27.30 -18.35 -2.04
N LEU A 91 -27.34 -18.93 -0.82
CA LEU A 91 -27.09 -18.16 0.41
C LEU A 91 -25.61 -17.78 0.54
N LEU A 92 -24.71 -18.71 0.16
CA LEU A 92 -23.28 -18.50 0.20
C LEU A 92 -22.86 -17.37 -0.74
N GLU A 93 -23.31 -17.42 -2.00
CA GLU A 93 -22.99 -16.38 -2.98
C GLU A 93 -23.54 -15.00 -2.58
N ALA A 94 -24.75 -14.96 -2.06
CA ALA A 94 -25.32 -13.70 -1.55
C ALA A 94 -24.50 -13.15 -0.37
N ALA A 95 -24.03 -14.02 0.53
CA ALA A 95 -23.18 -13.64 1.66
C ALA A 95 -21.80 -13.20 1.18
N LEU A 96 -21.18 -13.96 0.25
CA LEU A 96 -19.86 -13.62 -0.32
C LEU A 96 -19.90 -12.30 -1.08
N ALA A 97 -20.93 -12.07 -1.89
CA ALA A 97 -21.11 -10.82 -2.62
C ALA A 97 -21.26 -9.62 -1.67
N LEU A 98 -22.02 -9.76 -0.59
CA LEU A 98 -22.22 -8.68 0.38
C LEU A 98 -20.94 -8.44 1.20
N VAL A 99 -20.36 -9.49 1.77
CA VAL A 99 -19.16 -9.39 2.63
C VAL A 99 -17.95 -8.96 1.80
N GLY A 100 -17.69 -9.62 0.67
CA GLY A 100 -16.60 -9.28 -0.23
C GLY A 100 -16.76 -7.88 -0.81
N GLY A 101 -17.93 -7.57 -1.38
CA GLY A 101 -18.20 -6.27 -1.98
C GLY A 101 -18.14 -5.10 -0.99
N SER A 102 -18.48 -5.30 0.30
CA SER A 102 -18.41 -4.25 1.31
C SER A 102 -17.08 -4.20 2.08
N SER A 103 -16.18 -5.16 1.88
CA SER A 103 -14.94 -5.32 2.66
C SER A 103 -14.06 -4.08 2.60
N ALA A 104 -13.85 -3.54 1.41
CA ALA A 104 -13.05 -2.34 1.18
C ALA A 104 -13.58 -1.13 1.93
N MET A 105 -14.89 -0.85 1.83
CA MET A 105 -15.51 0.27 2.54
C MET A 105 -15.38 0.14 4.06
N VAL A 106 -15.62 -1.06 4.60
CA VAL A 106 -15.56 -1.29 6.05
C VAL A 106 -14.13 -1.21 6.58
N LEU A 107 -13.14 -1.73 5.83
CA LEU A 107 -11.73 -1.63 6.20
C LEU A 107 -11.27 -0.17 6.19
N TYR A 108 -11.62 0.57 5.14
CA TYR A 108 -11.28 1.99 5.03
C TYR A 108 -12.00 2.83 6.11
N ALA A 109 -13.28 2.53 6.40
CA ALA A 109 -14.01 3.13 7.50
C ALA A 109 -13.35 2.85 8.85
N SER A 110 -12.96 1.60 9.10
CA SER A 110 -12.28 1.23 10.34
C SER A 110 -10.98 2.00 10.53
N PHE A 111 -10.19 2.14 9.46
CA PHE A 111 -8.99 2.96 9.47
C PHE A 111 -9.30 4.44 9.75
N ALA A 112 -10.25 5.02 8.98
CA ALA A 112 -10.54 6.45 9.04
C ALA A 112 -11.14 6.91 10.38
N TRP A 113 -12.05 6.12 10.97
CA TRP A 113 -12.76 6.52 12.19
C TRP A 113 -12.25 5.89 13.48
N PHE A 114 -11.61 4.71 13.40
CA PHE A 114 -11.10 4.01 14.59
C PHE A 114 -9.58 3.93 14.66
N GLY A 115 -8.87 4.35 13.59
CA GLY A 115 -7.41 4.38 13.57
C GLY A 115 -6.74 3.01 13.45
N GLY A 116 -7.49 1.95 13.10
CA GLY A 116 -6.94 0.62 12.92
C GLY A 116 -7.78 -0.26 12.02
N SER A 117 -7.14 -1.04 11.16
CA SER A 117 -7.78 -1.96 10.21
C SER A 117 -7.35 -3.43 10.39
N GLY A 118 -6.39 -3.73 11.28
CA GLY A 118 -5.84 -5.07 11.43
C GLY A 118 -6.85 -6.13 11.87
N VAL A 119 -7.68 -5.84 12.89
CA VAL A 119 -8.70 -6.79 13.36
C VAL A 119 -9.79 -7.01 12.30
N PRO A 120 -10.41 -5.97 11.71
CA PRO A 120 -11.34 -6.16 10.60
C PRO A 120 -10.73 -6.90 9.41
N LEU A 121 -9.47 -6.65 9.06
CA LEU A 121 -8.77 -7.35 7.98
C LEU A 121 -8.76 -8.86 8.21
N VAL A 122 -8.36 -9.31 9.40
CA VAL A 122 -8.32 -10.75 9.75
C VAL A 122 -9.73 -11.34 9.73
N LEU A 123 -10.74 -10.61 10.22
CA LEU A 123 -12.13 -11.06 10.21
C LEU A 123 -12.69 -11.21 8.79
N PHE A 124 -12.43 -10.24 7.91
CA PHE A 124 -12.83 -10.34 6.49
C PHE A 124 -12.10 -11.45 5.78
N SER A 125 -10.77 -11.59 5.96
CA SER A 125 -9.99 -12.68 5.38
C SER A 125 -10.51 -14.06 5.81
N LEU A 126 -10.83 -14.22 7.10
CA LEU A 126 -11.40 -15.45 7.62
C LEU A 126 -12.80 -15.72 7.05
N THR A 127 -13.68 -14.72 7.03
CA THR A 127 -15.07 -14.89 6.58
C THR A 127 -15.14 -15.17 5.08
N ILE A 128 -14.43 -14.38 4.26
CA ILE A 128 -14.36 -14.55 2.81
C ILE A 128 -13.73 -15.89 2.46
N GLY A 129 -12.62 -16.26 3.14
CA GLY A 129 -11.99 -17.57 2.94
C GLY A 129 -12.90 -18.75 3.26
N ILE A 130 -13.70 -18.69 4.34
CA ILE A 130 -14.71 -19.73 4.67
C ILE A 130 -15.75 -19.82 3.54
N LEU A 131 -16.24 -18.70 3.05
CA LEU A 131 -17.26 -18.67 1.99
C LEU A 131 -16.71 -19.24 0.67
N ILE A 132 -15.55 -18.78 0.20
CA ILE A 132 -14.88 -19.30 -1.01
C ILE A 132 -14.58 -20.80 -0.86
N GLY A 133 -14.07 -21.22 0.30
CA GLY A 133 -13.75 -22.63 0.54
C GLY A 133 -14.97 -23.57 0.53
N ALA A 134 -16.16 -23.05 0.82
CA ALA A 134 -17.40 -23.81 0.76
C ALA A 134 -18.03 -23.87 -0.64
N GLU A 135 -17.62 -23.02 -1.56
CA GLU A 135 -18.17 -22.86 -2.91
C GLU A 135 -17.98 -24.12 -3.77
N LEU A 136 -16.74 -24.54 -3.99
CA LEU A 136 -16.42 -25.71 -4.83
C LEU A 136 -17.13 -27.00 -4.40
N PRO A 137 -17.17 -27.39 -3.11
CA PRO A 137 -17.89 -28.59 -2.69
C PRO A 137 -19.41 -28.55 -2.96
N LEU A 138 -20.01 -27.36 -2.90
CA LEU A 138 -21.44 -27.17 -3.23
C LEU A 138 -21.66 -27.24 -4.74
N LEU A 139 -20.81 -26.61 -5.54
CA LEU A 139 -20.83 -26.67 -7.01
C LEU A 139 -20.63 -28.10 -7.53
N MET A 140 -19.69 -28.85 -6.92
CA MET A 140 -19.53 -30.27 -7.19
C MET A 140 -20.82 -31.06 -6.95
N SER A 141 -21.49 -30.75 -5.82
CA SER A 141 -22.77 -31.41 -5.50
C SER A 141 -23.88 -31.05 -6.50
N LEU A 142 -23.86 -29.85 -7.05
CA LEU A 142 -24.82 -29.37 -8.05
C LEU A 142 -24.57 -30.01 -9.43
N ILE A 143 -23.30 -30.05 -9.89
CA ILE A 143 -22.98 -30.58 -11.21
C ILE A 143 -23.15 -32.10 -11.29
N GLN A 144 -22.89 -32.83 -10.20
CA GLN A 144 -23.13 -34.27 -10.10
C GLN A 144 -24.61 -34.66 -10.22
N ARG A 145 -25.53 -33.74 -9.93
CA ARG A 145 -26.97 -33.92 -10.13
C ARG A 145 -27.40 -33.77 -11.59
N ILE A 146 -26.59 -33.11 -12.42
CA ILE A 146 -26.86 -32.89 -13.84
C ILE A 146 -26.35 -34.07 -14.68
N SER A 147 -25.15 -34.56 -14.41
CA SER A 147 -24.52 -35.61 -15.19
C SER A 147 -23.92 -36.71 -14.29
N ARG A 148 -24.45 -37.94 -14.42
CA ARG A 148 -23.92 -39.11 -13.70
C ARG A 148 -22.92 -39.93 -14.52
N ARG A 149 -22.71 -39.61 -15.82
CA ARG A 149 -21.99 -40.47 -16.75
C ARG A 149 -20.47 -40.40 -16.68
N ASP A 150 -19.89 -39.26 -16.26
CA ASP A 150 -18.43 -39.10 -16.17
C ASP A 150 -18.10 -38.25 -14.93
N ALA A 151 -18.08 -38.86 -13.75
CA ALA A 151 -17.78 -38.14 -12.51
C ALA A 151 -16.37 -37.56 -12.52
N ASP A 152 -15.36 -38.30 -13.02
CA ASP A 152 -13.95 -37.87 -13.00
C ASP A 152 -13.68 -36.75 -14.00
N GLY A 153 -14.21 -36.81 -15.23
CA GLY A 153 -14.08 -35.74 -16.21
C GLY A 153 -14.79 -34.44 -15.80
N THR A 154 -15.92 -34.58 -15.11
CA THR A 154 -16.69 -33.40 -14.61
C THR A 154 -15.96 -32.65 -13.51
N VAL A 155 -15.23 -33.33 -12.63
CA VAL A 155 -14.41 -32.74 -11.58
C VAL A 155 -13.24 -31.97 -12.19
N ALA A 156 -12.55 -32.56 -13.18
CA ALA A 156 -11.45 -31.89 -13.87
C ALA A 156 -11.89 -30.58 -14.57
N ASP A 157 -13.06 -30.63 -15.25
CA ASP A 157 -13.60 -29.41 -15.90
C ASP A 157 -13.96 -28.33 -14.91
N LEU A 158 -14.49 -28.68 -13.73
CA LEU A 158 -14.84 -27.73 -12.68
C LEU A 158 -13.59 -27.01 -12.16
N PHE A 159 -12.53 -27.79 -11.86
CA PHE A 159 -11.25 -27.19 -11.44
C PHE A 159 -10.60 -26.36 -12.56
N ALA A 160 -10.71 -26.82 -13.82
CA ALA A 160 -10.19 -26.02 -14.93
C ALA A 160 -10.91 -24.68 -15.07
N ALA A 161 -12.25 -24.67 -14.96
CA ALA A 161 -13.04 -23.43 -15.00
C ALA A 161 -12.70 -22.50 -13.81
N ASP A 162 -12.50 -23.06 -12.62
CA ASP A 162 -12.11 -22.35 -11.41
C ASP A 162 -10.73 -21.68 -11.57
N TYR A 163 -9.71 -22.44 -11.96
CA TYR A 163 -8.36 -21.88 -12.14
C TYR A 163 -8.27 -20.85 -13.28
N VAL A 164 -9.00 -21.06 -14.38
CA VAL A 164 -9.01 -20.09 -15.48
C VAL A 164 -9.78 -18.82 -15.05
N GLY A 165 -10.88 -18.98 -14.30
CA GLY A 165 -11.59 -17.85 -13.69
C GLY A 165 -10.70 -17.06 -12.75
N ALA A 166 -10.01 -17.73 -11.83
CA ALA A 166 -9.06 -17.12 -10.91
C ALA A 166 -7.94 -16.38 -11.66
N LEU A 167 -7.35 -16.99 -12.71
CA LEU A 167 -6.34 -16.33 -13.53
C LEU A 167 -6.87 -15.02 -14.15
N VAL A 168 -8.07 -15.07 -14.72
CA VAL A 168 -8.69 -13.87 -15.35
C VAL A 168 -9.00 -12.80 -14.30
N GLY A 169 -9.58 -13.16 -13.15
CA GLY A 169 -9.83 -12.24 -12.05
C GLY A 169 -8.54 -11.62 -11.52
N GLY A 170 -7.49 -12.45 -11.35
CA GLY A 170 -6.19 -12.01 -10.88
C GLY A 170 -5.50 -11.02 -11.81
N LEU A 171 -5.66 -11.18 -13.12
CA LEU A 171 -5.15 -10.20 -14.11
C LEU A 171 -6.08 -8.98 -14.23
N ALA A 172 -7.39 -9.19 -14.16
CA ALA A 172 -8.35 -8.10 -14.27
C ALA A 172 -8.22 -7.09 -13.11
N PHE A 173 -7.89 -7.55 -11.91
CA PHE A 173 -7.79 -6.67 -10.74
C PHE A 173 -6.76 -5.55 -10.94
N PRO A 174 -5.45 -5.81 -11.13
CA PRO A 174 -4.43 -4.75 -11.22
C PRO A 174 -4.47 -3.98 -12.54
N PHE A 175 -4.93 -4.58 -13.66
CA PHE A 175 -4.86 -3.97 -14.98
C PHE A 175 -6.17 -3.31 -15.44
N LEU A 176 -7.30 -3.69 -14.87
CA LEU A 176 -8.62 -3.17 -15.26
C LEU A 176 -9.36 -2.54 -14.07
N LEU A 177 -9.63 -3.33 -13.00
CA LEU A 177 -10.50 -2.87 -11.93
C LEU A 177 -9.86 -1.74 -11.12
N LEU A 178 -8.64 -1.93 -10.68
CA LEU A 178 -7.94 -0.95 -9.85
C LEU A 178 -7.68 0.38 -10.59
N PRO A 179 -7.19 0.42 -11.85
CA PRO A 179 -6.96 1.68 -12.56
C PRO A 179 -8.25 2.43 -12.95
N TRP A 180 -9.34 1.71 -13.26
CA TRP A 180 -10.55 2.34 -13.80
C TRP A 180 -11.63 2.60 -12.74
N LEU A 181 -11.74 1.72 -11.75
CA LEU A 181 -12.79 1.79 -10.72
C LEU A 181 -12.25 2.17 -9.34
N GLY A 182 -10.95 1.98 -9.11
CA GLY A 182 -10.37 2.09 -7.78
C GLY A 182 -10.76 0.93 -6.86
N GLU A 183 -10.26 0.96 -5.62
CA GLU A 183 -10.44 -0.14 -4.67
C GLU A 183 -11.90 -0.27 -4.19
N LEU A 184 -12.54 0.84 -3.79
CA LEU A 184 -13.89 0.81 -3.20
C LEU A 184 -14.96 0.41 -4.23
N THR A 185 -14.94 1.07 -5.39
CA THR A 185 -15.92 0.78 -6.46
C THR A 185 -15.65 -0.60 -7.07
N GLY A 186 -14.38 -0.99 -7.21
CA GLY A 186 -13.98 -2.32 -7.68
C GLY A 186 -14.59 -3.45 -6.86
N ALA A 187 -14.49 -3.38 -5.52
CA ALA A 187 -15.11 -4.32 -4.59
C ALA A 187 -16.62 -4.42 -4.79
N LEU A 188 -17.28 -3.28 -4.76
CA LEU A 188 -18.75 -3.23 -4.88
C LEU A 188 -19.25 -3.81 -6.19
N VAL A 189 -18.58 -3.48 -7.31
CA VAL A 189 -18.91 -4.00 -8.65
C VAL A 189 -18.65 -5.50 -8.71
N THR A 190 -17.52 -5.98 -8.19
CA THR A 190 -17.20 -7.42 -8.10
C THR A 190 -18.28 -8.15 -7.30
N GLY A 191 -18.70 -7.58 -6.17
CA GLY A 191 -19.81 -8.11 -5.36
C GLY A 191 -21.12 -8.20 -6.16
N ALA A 192 -21.48 -7.16 -6.91
CA ALA A 192 -22.67 -7.17 -7.74
C ALA A 192 -22.60 -8.23 -8.85
N VAL A 193 -21.44 -8.37 -9.52
CA VAL A 193 -21.22 -9.41 -10.55
C VAL A 193 -21.35 -10.80 -9.93
N ASN A 194 -20.75 -11.04 -8.78
CA ASN A 194 -20.84 -12.30 -8.06
C ASN A 194 -22.29 -12.65 -7.67
N ALA A 195 -23.02 -11.69 -7.10
CA ALA A 195 -24.43 -11.88 -6.74
C ALA A 195 -25.29 -12.23 -7.96
N VAL A 196 -25.07 -11.56 -9.10
CA VAL A 196 -25.81 -11.82 -10.34
C VAL A 196 -25.46 -13.20 -10.89
N ALA A 197 -24.18 -13.59 -10.93
CA ALA A 197 -23.75 -14.89 -11.44
C ALA A 197 -24.28 -16.04 -10.59
N GLY A 198 -24.07 -16.01 -9.27
CA GLY A 198 -24.58 -17.02 -8.33
C GLY A 198 -26.12 -17.05 -8.28
N GLY A 199 -26.75 -15.86 -8.30
CA GLY A 199 -28.21 -15.73 -8.37
C GLY A 199 -28.79 -16.33 -9.66
N ALA A 200 -28.22 -16.03 -10.81
CA ALA A 200 -28.65 -16.58 -12.10
C ALA A 200 -28.53 -18.12 -12.11
N LEU A 201 -27.43 -18.66 -11.62
CA LEU A 201 -27.24 -20.12 -11.54
C LEU A 201 -28.35 -20.77 -10.72
N VAL A 202 -28.62 -20.26 -9.52
CA VAL A 202 -29.57 -20.89 -8.60
C VAL A 202 -31.04 -20.63 -8.98
N LEU A 203 -31.39 -19.39 -9.27
CA LEU A 203 -32.78 -18.97 -9.48
C LEU A 203 -33.31 -19.33 -10.87
N TRP A 204 -32.44 -19.50 -11.86
CA TRP A 204 -32.83 -19.85 -13.21
C TRP A 204 -32.53 -21.31 -13.56
N LEU A 205 -31.28 -21.78 -13.40
CA LEU A 205 -30.90 -23.14 -13.80
C LEU A 205 -31.45 -24.19 -12.84
N PHE A 206 -31.30 -23.97 -11.51
CA PHE A 206 -31.77 -24.90 -10.47
C PHE A 206 -33.14 -24.51 -9.88
N ARG A 207 -33.94 -23.73 -10.61
CA ARG A 207 -35.24 -23.23 -10.12
C ARG A 207 -36.22 -24.33 -9.68
N ARG A 208 -36.11 -25.55 -10.25
CA ARG A 208 -36.97 -26.68 -9.93
C ARG A 208 -36.56 -27.43 -8.66
N ASP A 209 -35.31 -27.26 -8.23
CA ASP A 209 -34.81 -27.79 -6.95
C ASP A 209 -35.21 -26.92 -5.77
N LEU A 210 -35.72 -25.74 -6.02
CA LEU A 210 -36.13 -24.80 -5.00
C LEU A 210 -37.63 -24.92 -4.73
N THR A 211 -38.00 -25.00 -3.44
CA THR A 211 -39.40 -24.79 -3.06
C THR A 211 -39.81 -23.33 -3.34
N PRO A 212 -41.10 -23.06 -3.61
CA PRO A 212 -41.56 -21.70 -3.89
C PRO A 212 -41.13 -20.67 -2.83
N ARG A 213 -41.17 -21.09 -1.55
CA ARG A 213 -40.74 -20.23 -0.42
C ARG A 213 -39.25 -19.90 -0.47
N TRP A 214 -38.37 -20.87 -0.76
CA TRP A 214 -36.93 -20.62 -0.88
C TRP A 214 -36.59 -19.82 -2.11
N ARG A 215 -37.27 -20.06 -3.22
CA ARG A 215 -37.09 -19.27 -4.45
C ARG A 215 -37.38 -17.79 -4.19
N THR A 216 -38.51 -17.47 -3.55
CA THR A 216 -38.85 -16.07 -3.22
C THR A 216 -37.82 -15.48 -2.26
N ARG A 217 -37.42 -16.19 -1.20
CA ARG A 217 -36.44 -15.69 -0.23
C ARG A 217 -35.08 -15.40 -0.86
N LEU A 218 -34.56 -16.31 -1.69
CA LEU A 218 -33.28 -16.13 -2.38
C LEU A 218 -33.35 -14.99 -3.40
N LEU A 219 -34.46 -14.87 -4.12
CA LEU A 219 -34.66 -13.76 -5.05
C LEU A 219 -34.67 -12.41 -4.30
N THR A 220 -35.44 -12.32 -3.23
CA THR A 220 -35.49 -11.10 -2.41
C THR A 220 -34.12 -10.76 -1.81
N LEU A 221 -33.41 -11.77 -1.28
CA LEU A 221 -32.07 -11.59 -0.71
C LEU A 221 -31.08 -11.10 -1.79
N ASN A 222 -31.10 -11.73 -2.98
CA ASN A 222 -30.20 -11.35 -4.07
C ASN A 222 -30.47 -9.93 -4.57
N ILE A 223 -31.74 -9.58 -4.76
CA ILE A 223 -32.12 -8.20 -5.12
C ILE A 223 -31.69 -7.22 -4.04
N LEU A 224 -31.87 -7.55 -2.77
CA LEU A 224 -31.44 -6.70 -1.66
C LEU A 224 -29.93 -6.50 -1.64
N VAL A 225 -29.14 -7.57 -1.83
CA VAL A 225 -27.67 -7.49 -1.89
C VAL A 225 -27.24 -6.60 -3.04
N VAL A 226 -27.76 -6.82 -4.26
CA VAL A 226 -27.44 -6.00 -5.44
C VAL A 226 -27.86 -4.53 -5.21
N ALA A 227 -29.03 -4.30 -4.62
CA ALA A 227 -29.51 -2.95 -4.32
C ALA A 227 -28.62 -2.23 -3.29
N VAL A 228 -28.18 -2.94 -2.25
CA VAL A 228 -27.25 -2.40 -1.24
C VAL A 228 -25.91 -2.07 -1.87
N LEU A 229 -25.33 -2.96 -2.66
CA LEU A 229 -24.05 -2.73 -3.33
C LEU A 229 -24.15 -1.58 -4.35
N ALA A 230 -25.23 -1.53 -5.15
CA ALA A 230 -25.46 -0.41 -6.08
C ALA A 230 -25.66 0.92 -5.35
N GLY A 231 -26.41 0.92 -4.25
CA GLY A 231 -26.58 2.10 -3.40
C GLY A 231 -25.25 2.57 -2.79
N ALA A 232 -24.43 1.62 -2.31
CA ALA A 232 -23.09 1.92 -1.81
C ALA A 232 -22.19 2.50 -2.90
N THR A 233 -22.25 1.98 -4.14
CA THR A 233 -21.48 2.51 -5.28
C THR A 233 -21.82 3.97 -5.59
N VAL A 234 -23.09 4.36 -5.50
CA VAL A 234 -23.51 5.76 -5.69
C VAL A 234 -22.97 6.67 -4.59
N MET A 235 -22.75 6.13 -3.38
CA MET A 235 -22.29 6.89 -2.22
C MET A 235 -20.76 6.87 -2.05
N VAL A 236 -20.00 6.20 -2.91
CA VAL A 236 -18.53 6.06 -2.77
C VAL A 236 -17.84 7.43 -2.66
N ASP A 237 -18.16 8.39 -3.52
CA ASP A 237 -17.51 9.71 -3.52
C ASP A 237 -17.79 10.48 -2.23
N ASP A 238 -19.02 10.40 -1.70
CA ASP A 238 -19.37 11.02 -0.43
C ASP A 238 -18.67 10.36 0.75
N PHE A 239 -18.60 9.03 0.71
CA PHE A 239 -17.89 8.23 1.69
C PHE A 239 -16.39 8.55 1.69
N GLU A 240 -15.73 8.59 0.51
CA GLU A 240 -14.31 8.93 0.41
C GLU A 240 -14.02 10.33 0.93
N ARG A 241 -14.85 11.31 0.59
CA ARG A 241 -14.72 12.68 1.12
C ARG A 241 -14.86 12.72 2.64
N ALA A 242 -15.83 11.99 3.20
CA ALA A 242 -16.02 11.91 4.64
C ALA A 242 -14.85 11.19 5.33
N ALA A 243 -14.36 10.09 4.76
CA ALA A 243 -13.23 9.34 5.28
C ALA A 243 -11.92 10.15 5.22
N ARG A 244 -11.65 10.85 4.10
CA ARG A 244 -10.50 11.76 3.99
C ARG A 244 -10.56 12.87 5.04
N ARG A 245 -11.74 13.47 5.28
CA ARG A 245 -11.90 14.46 6.35
C ARG A 245 -11.64 13.87 7.74
N ALA A 246 -12.01 12.61 7.96
CA ALA A 246 -11.74 11.93 9.24
C ALA A 246 -10.25 11.63 9.43
N VAL A 247 -9.52 11.34 8.34
CA VAL A 247 -8.09 11.03 8.33
C VAL A 247 -7.24 12.31 8.40
N TYR A 248 -7.47 13.26 7.50
CA TYR A 248 -6.60 14.44 7.31
C TYR A 248 -7.16 15.73 7.93
N GLY A 249 -8.38 15.71 8.44
CA GLY A 249 -9.07 16.91 8.92
C GLY A 249 -9.97 17.55 7.84
N SER A 250 -10.54 18.71 8.16
CA SER A 250 -11.52 19.38 7.28
C SER A 250 -10.91 20.08 6.06
N ASP A 251 -9.59 20.26 6.03
CA ASP A 251 -8.90 21.20 5.16
C ASP A 251 -8.15 20.51 3.99
N VAL A 252 -8.62 19.32 3.55
CA VAL A 252 -8.06 18.66 2.36
C VAL A 252 -8.35 19.50 1.13
N ARG A 253 -7.30 20.07 0.53
CA ARG A 253 -7.40 20.92 -0.67
C ARG A 253 -7.13 20.14 -1.95
N VAL A 254 -6.11 19.29 -1.94
CA VAL A 254 -5.74 18.45 -3.07
C VAL A 254 -5.63 17.01 -2.59
N ALA A 255 -6.24 16.08 -3.33
CA ALA A 255 -6.04 14.65 -3.16
C ALA A 255 -5.97 14.01 -4.54
N VAL A 256 -4.79 13.58 -4.94
CA VAL A 256 -4.51 13.03 -6.27
C VAL A 256 -3.81 11.69 -6.11
N ARG A 257 -4.24 10.70 -6.87
CA ARG A 257 -3.53 9.43 -7.02
C ARG A 257 -2.64 9.53 -8.27
N THR A 258 -1.34 9.50 -8.05
CA THR A 258 -0.35 9.43 -9.12
C THR A 258 -0.15 7.99 -9.58
N GLY A 259 0.73 7.75 -10.54
CA GLY A 259 1.12 6.38 -10.92
C GLY A 259 1.94 5.64 -9.85
N VAL A 260 2.39 6.34 -8.80
CA VAL A 260 3.29 5.81 -7.75
C VAL A 260 2.58 5.76 -6.39
N GLN A 261 1.83 6.82 -6.02
CA GLN A 261 1.29 6.99 -4.68
C GLN A 261 0.09 7.93 -4.62
N GLU A 262 -0.63 7.93 -3.49
CA GLU A 262 -1.61 8.98 -3.19
C GLU A 262 -0.90 10.19 -2.57
N VAL A 263 -1.18 11.37 -3.12
CA VAL A 263 -0.66 12.66 -2.65
C VAL A 263 -1.82 13.49 -2.12
N VAL A 264 -1.76 13.87 -0.86
CA VAL A 264 -2.76 14.72 -0.22
C VAL A 264 -2.10 15.98 0.31
N VAL A 265 -2.65 17.14 -0.06
CA VAL A 265 -2.23 18.45 0.44
C VAL A 265 -3.39 19.03 1.25
N THR A 266 -3.11 19.35 2.49
CA THR A 266 -4.06 20.06 3.34
C THR A 266 -3.69 21.53 3.41
N ASP A 267 -4.68 22.38 3.52
CA ASP A 267 -4.48 23.83 3.68
C ASP A 267 -5.47 24.36 4.71
N GLY A 268 -4.98 25.11 5.67
CA GLY A 268 -5.82 25.86 6.61
C GLY A 268 -5.76 27.34 6.29
N PRO A 269 -6.83 28.10 6.55
CA PRO A 269 -6.89 29.53 6.22
C PRO A 269 -5.77 30.37 6.83
N SER A 270 -4.97 29.80 7.74
CA SER A 270 -3.90 30.49 8.48
C SER A 270 -2.67 29.63 8.70
N ARG A 271 -2.50 28.51 7.99
CA ARG A 271 -1.38 27.57 8.18
C ARG A 271 -0.74 27.20 6.86
N PRO A 272 0.61 27.06 6.82
CA PRO A 272 1.29 26.45 5.69
C PRO A 272 0.77 25.02 5.44
N PRO A 273 0.77 24.54 4.18
CA PRO A 273 0.20 23.25 3.82
C PRO A 273 0.97 22.08 4.43
N ASP A 274 0.26 21.02 4.82
CA ASP A 274 0.86 19.73 5.13
C ASP A 274 0.76 18.82 3.91
N LEU A 275 1.83 18.08 3.62
CA LEU A 275 1.90 17.11 2.52
C LEU A 275 1.92 15.69 3.08
N PHE A 276 0.98 14.87 2.61
CA PHE A 276 0.90 13.45 2.94
C PHE A 276 1.14 12.60 1.69
N LEU A 277 1.93 11.56 1.85
CA LEU A 277 2.19 10.54 0.83
C LEU A 277 1.70 9.18 1.35
N ASN A 278 0.79 8.52 0.64
CA ASN A 278 0.16 7.27 1.06
C ASN A 278 -0.35 7.32 2.51
N GLY A 279 -1.07 8.38 2.87
CA GLY A 279 -1.63 8.55 4.21
C GLY A 279 -0.62 8.93 5.31
N ARG A 280 0.67 9.04 5.01
CA ARG A 280 1.73 9.40 5.96
C ARG A 280 2.14 10.85 5.80
N LEU A 281 2.23 11.59 6.90
CA LEU A 281 2.73 12.96 6.89
C LEU A 281 4.21 12.96 6.47
N LYS A 282 4.51 13.57 5.32
CA LYS A 282 5.88 13.75 4.81
C LYS A 282 6.41 15.15 5.15
N VAL A 283 5.61 16.18 4.92
CA VAL A 283 5.96 17.57 5.19
C VAL A 283 4.89 18.18 6.07
N ARG A 284 5.31 18.81 7.16
CA ARG A 284 4.47 19.70 7.95
C ARG A 284 4.91 21.13 7.68
N GLY A 285 4.06 21.91 7.00
CA GLY A 285 4.44 23.25 6.56
C GLY A 285 4.82 24.21 7.68
N ALA A 286 4.33 23.99 8.90
CA ALA A 286 4.64 24.84 10.04
C ALA A 286 6.08 24.72 10.55
N ASP A 287 6.72 23.55 10.42
CA ASP A 287 8.06 23.28 10.98
C ASP A 287 9.02 22.55 10.02
N GLU A 288 8.65 22.42 8.74
CA GLU A 288 9.45 21.76 7.71
C GLU A 288 10.89 22.30 7.61
N HIS A 289 11.06 23.60 7.83
CA HIS A 289 12.37 24.26 7.78
C HIS A 289 13.36 23.65 8.78
N ARG A 290 12.93 23.16 9.93
CA ARG A 290 13.81 22.51 10.91
C ARG A 290 14.46 21.24 10.32
N TYR A 291 13.64 20.44 9.62
CA TYR A 291 14.13 19.23 8.97
C TYR A 291 15.04 19.54 7.79
N HIS A 292 14.58 20.41 6.87
CA HIS A 292 15.32 20.66 5.62
C HIS A 292 16.60 21.48 5.86
N GLU A 293 16.59 22.41 6.78
CA GLU A 293 17.82 23.12 7.19
C GLU A 293 18.84 22.16 7.81
N ALA A 294 18.40 21.26 8.68
CA ALA A 294 19.30 20.27 9.27
C ALA A 294 19.78 19.20 8.30
N LEU A 295 18.96 18.85 7.31
CA LEU A 295 19.35 17.91 6.25
C LEU A 295 20.40 18.52 5.32
N VAL A 296 20.22 19.80 4.93
CA VAL A 296 21.03 20.41 3.87
C VAL A 296 22.28 21.09 4.42
N HIS A 297 22.14 22.05 5.34
CA HIS A 297 23.24 22.96 5.67
C HIS A 297 24.49 22.31 6.27
N PRO A 298 24.43 21.26 7.12
CA PRO A 298 25.64 20.58 7.57
C PRO A 298 26.42 19.90 6.44
N ALA A 299 25.71 19.43 5.39
CA ALA A 299 26.35 18.81 4.23
C ALA A 299 27.01 19.83 3.31
N MET A 300 26.48 21.06 3.26
CA MET A 300 27.01 22.15 2.44
C MET A 300 28.31 22.78 2.97
N ARG A 301 28.79 22.36 4.14
CA ARG A 301 30.06 22.84 4.68
C ARG A 301 31.25 22.28 3.86
N GLY A 302 31.86 23.09 3.01
CA GLY A 302 32.95 22.70 2.12
C GLY A 302 32.55 22.88 0.65
N PRO A 303 33.18 22.17 -0.29
CA PRO A 303 32.79 22.24 -1.71
C PRO A 303 31.33 21.86 -1.91
N HIS A 304 30.56 22.67 -2.65
CA HIS A 304 29.14 22.43 -2.89
C HIS A 304 28.61 23.07 -4.19
N GLU A 305 29.48 23.21 -5.20
CA GLU A 305 29.08 23.79 -6.49
C GLU A 305 28.05 22.93 -7.24
N ARG A 306 28.15 21.59 -7.11
CA ARG A 306 27.29 20.62 -7.78
C ARG A 306 26.59 19.75 -6.75
N VAL A 307 25.29 19.87 -6.66
CA VAL A 307 24.50 19.16 -5.66
C VAL A 307 23.55 18.16 -6.32
N LEU A 308 23.52 16.94 -5.80
CA LEU A 308 22.56 15.90 -6.16
C LEU A 308 21.56 15.73 -5.01
N ILE A 309 20.28 15.75 -5.33
CA ILE A 309 19.19 15.45 -4.40
C ILE A 309 18.50 14.18 -4.89
N LEU A 310 18.46 13.15 -4.06
CA LEU A 310 17.77 11.89 -4.31
C LEU A 310 16.47 11.87 -3.50
N GLY A 311 15.34 11.90 -4.19
CA GLY A 311 14.02 12.18 -3.60
C GLY A 311 13.76 13.67 -3.45
N GLY A 312 12.95 14.07 -2.46
CA GLY A 312 12.67 15.48 -2.17
C GLY A 312 11.87 16.20 -3.26
N GLY A 313 10.96 15.48 -3.93
CA GLY A 313 10.12 16.01 -5.01
C GLY A 313 9.18 17.16 -4.61
N ASP A 314 9.08 17.48 -3.32
CA ASP A 314 8.41 18.68 -2.80
C ASP A 314 9.21 19.99 -3.05
N GLY A 315 10.51 19.88 -3.34
CA GLY A 315 11.40 21.01 -3.64
C GLY A 315 11.99 21.70 -2.43
N LEU A 316 11.71 21.27 -1.20
CA LEU A 316 12.12 21.96 0.02
C LEU A 316 13.63 21.81 0.30
N ALA A 317 14.19 20.63 0.05
CA ALA A 317 15.65 20.45 0.10
C ALA A 317 16.34 21.27 -0.99
N ALA A 318 15.77 21.33 -2.19
CA ALA A 318 16.29 22.16 -3.27
C ALA A 318 16.25 23.65 -2.93
N ARG A 319 15.17 24.13 -2.31
CA ARG A 319 15.08 25.50 -1.79
C ARG A 319 16.27 25.84 -0.90
N GLU A 320 16.61 25.00 0.07
CA GLU A 320 17.71 25.26 1.00
C GLU A 320 19.07 25.24 0.29
N VAL A 321 19.28 24.33 -0.67
CA VAL A 321 20.51 24.27 -1.50
C VAL A 321 20.67 25.53 -2.35
N LEU A 322 19.59 25.97 -3.00
CA LEU A 322 19.62 27.11 -3.93
C LEU A 322 19.85 28.46 -3.24
N ARG A 323 19.76 28.54 -1.91
CA ARG A 323 20.10 29.73 -1.12
C ARG A 323 21.62 30.02 -1.12
N TYR A 324 22.46 29.08 -1.49
CA TYR A 324 23.90 29.27 -1.62
C TYR A 324 24.24 29.86 -2.99
N ALA A 325 24.98 30.97 -2.97
CA ALA A 325 25.36 31.67 -4.21
C ALA A 325 26.36 30.87 -5.07
N ASP A 326 27.20 30.06 -4.42
CA ASP A 326 28.27 29.29 -5.09
C ASP A 326 27.77 28.00 -5.73
N VAL A 327 26.52 27.59 -5.46
CA VAL A 327 25.89 26.46 -6.14
C VAL A 327 25.69 26.78 -7.61
N ARG A 328 26.28 25.97 -8.49
CA ARG A 328 26.18 26.11 -9.95
C ARG A 328 25.11 25.23 -10.57
N SER A 329 24.88 24.07 -9.98
CA SER A 329 23.86 23.15 -10.47
C SER A 329 23.29 22.26 -9.36
N VAL A 330 21.98 22.06 -9.42
CA VAL A 330 21.22 21.11 -8.58
C VAL A 330 20.55 20.10 -9.48
N THR A 331 20.86 18.83 -9.30
CA THR A 331 20.15 17.74 -9.97
C THR A 331 19.25 17.04 -8.94
N LEU A 332 17.93 17.05 -9.17
CA LEU A 332 16.96 16.35 -8.34
C LEU A 332 16.44 15.14 -9.09
N VAL A 333 16.58 13.95 -8.49
CA VAL A 333 16.10 12.68 -9.03
C VAL A 333 14.91 12.21 -8.20
N GLU A 334 13.70 12.29 -8.77
CA GLU A 334 12.46 11.94 -8.12
C GLU A 334 11.71 10.86 -8.90
N LEU A 335 11.17 9.89 -8.18
CA LEU A 335 10.43 8.76 -8.76
C LEU A 335 9.05 9.19 -9.27
N ASP A 336 8.38 10.08 -8.55
CA ASP A 336 6.98 10.45 -8.79
C ASP A 336 6.86 11.81 -9.48
N PRO A 337 6.60 11.84 -10.81
CA PRO A 337 6.41 13.10 -11.52
C PRO A 337 5.17 13.87 -11.04
N GLY A 338 4.20 13.20 -10.40
CA GLY A 338 3.01 13.85 -9.86
C GLY A 338 3.31 14.70 -8.65
N VAL A 339 4.23 14.28 -7.77
CA VAL A 339 4.70 15.10 -6.64
C VAL A 339 5.40 16.35 -7.16
N VAL A 340 6.32 16.19 -8.11
CA VAL A 340 7.01 17.34 -8.76
C VAL A 340 6.02 18.27 -9.46
N GLY A 341 5.03 17.70 -10.16
CA GLY A 341 3.98 18.48 -10.83
C GLY A 341 3.18 19.34 -9.85
N LEU A 342 2.79 18.78 -8.70
CA LEU A 342 2.11 19.52 -7.64
C LEU A 342 3.02 20.57 -7.01
N ALA A 343 4.27 20.24 -6.71
CA ALA A 343 5.24 21.17 -6.13
C ALA A 343 5.53 22.38 -7.03
N ARG A 344 5.35 22.24 -8.35
CA ARG A 344 5.50 23.31 -9.34
C ARG A 344 4.23 24.12 -9.61
N SER A 345 3.06 23.56 -9.39
CA SER A 345 1.81 24.18 -9.84
C SER A 345 0.87 24.57 -8.72
N ASP A 346 0.99 23.94 -7.56
CA ASP A 346 0.15 24.23 -6.43
C ASP A 346 0.63 25.49 -5.70
N PRO A 347 -0.18 26.57 -5.63
CA PRO A 347 0.28 27.86 -5.11
C PRO A 347 0.84 27.81 -3.68
N ALA A 348 0.33 26.92 -2.82
CA ALA A 348 0.79 26.83 -1.45
C ALA A 348 2.11 26.04 -1.35
N LEU A 349 2.29 25.00 -2.17
CA LEU A 349 3.56 24.27 -2.26
C LEU A 349 4.65 25.12 -2.93
N VAL A 350 4.30 25.87 -3.99
CA VAL A 350 5.19 26.82 -4.66
C VAL A 350 5.66 27.91 -3.67
N ALA A 351 4.74 28.49 -2.89
CA ALA A 351 5.10 29.43 -1.83
C ALA A 351 5.96 28.80 -0.73
N LEU A 352 5.78 27.49 -0.45
CA LEU A 352 6.55 26.79 0.56
C LEU A 352 7.98 26.49 0.10
N ASN A 353 8.15 26.11 -1.19
CA ASN A 353 9.45 25.80 -1.77
C ASN A 353 10.16 27.00 -2.41
N ASP A 354 9.57 28.20 -2.27
CA ASP A 354 10.15 29.48 -2.73
C ASP A 354 10.52 29.43 -4.22
N ASP A 355 9.61 28.94 -5.06
CA ASP A 355 9.79 28.80 -6.52
C ASP A 355 11.08 28.05 -6.93
N ALA A 356 11.56 27.12 -6.10
CA ALA A 356 12.84 26.41 -6.33
C ALA A 356 12.93 25.72 -7.70
N TYR A 357 11.81 25.34 -8.26
CA TYR A 357 11.74 24.68 -9.57
C TYR A 357 11.93 25.63 -10.76
N ASP A 358 11.80 26.93 -10.56
CA ASP A 358 11.98 27.96 -11.61
C ASP A 358 13.42 28.50 -11.63
N ASP A 359 14.26 28.07 -10.67
CA ASP A 359 15.68 28.46 -10.65
C ASP A 359 16.43 27.81 -11.83
N PRO A 360 17.16 28.58 -12.65
CA PRO A 360 17.87 28.07 -13.81
C PRO A 360 18.98 27.05 -13.50
N ARG A 361 19.42 26.96 -12.25
CA ARG A 361 20.40 25.97 -11.77
C ARG A 361 19.77 24.59 -11.52
N MET A 362 18.43 24.53 -11.45
CA MET A 362 17.67 23.33 -11.11
C MET A 362 17.44 22.44 -12.32
N ARG A 363 17.79 21.15 -12.21
CA ARG A 363 17.48 20.11 -13.18
C ARG A 363 16.73 18.98 -12.50
N VAL A 364 15.53 18.65 -12.99
CA VAL A 364 14.73 17.54 -12.49
C VAL A 364 14.83 16.33 -13.43
N VAL A 365 15.04 15.16 -12.85
CA VAL A 365 15.07 13.87 -13.56
C VAL A 365 14.02 12.97 -12.91
N THR A 366 13.05 12.52 -13.70
CA THR A 366 12.07 11.53 -13.24
C THR A 366 12.64 10.14 -13.45
N ALA A 367 13.11 9.51 -12.38
CA ALA A 367 13.70 8.17 -12.40
C ALA A 367 13.73 7.52 -11.03
N ASP A 368 13.85 6.19 -11.00
CA ASP A 368 14.24 5.47 -9.80
C ASP A 368 15.71 5.78 -9.45
N ALA A 369 15.93 6.29 -8.24
CA ALA A 369 17.25 6.76 -7.80
C ALA A 369 18.34 5.67 -7.88
N PHE A 370 17.99 4.41 -7.56
CA PHE A 370 18.92 3.29 -7.64
C PHE A 370 19.35 3.01 -9.09
N SER A 371 18.38 2.95 -9.99
CA SER A 371 18.62 2.71 -11.43
C SER A 371 19.39 3.86 -12.05
N TRP A 372 19.03 5.09 -11.71
CA TRP A 372 19.70 6.29 -12.21
C TRP A 372 21.17 6.35 -11.79
N LEU A 373 21.49 6.08 -10.51
CA LEU A 373 22.87 6.05 -10.01
C LEU A 373 23.73 4.97 -10.71
N ARG A 374 23.14 3.87 -11.14
CA ARG A 374 23.87 2.82 -11.87
C ARG A 374 24.39 3.29 -13.22
N GLU A 375 23.67 4.18 -13.87
CA GLU A 375 23.91 4.63 -15.24
C GLU A 375 24.62 5.99 -15.30
N HIS A 376 24.64 6.72 -14.17
CA HIS A 376 25.21 8.07 -14.13
C HIS A 376 26.72 8.05 -13.93
N GLU A 377 27.44 8.89 -14.71
CA GLU A 377 28.92 9.00 -14.69
C GLU A 377 29.42 10.36 -14.14
N GLY A 378 28.51 11.30 -13.85
CA GLY A 378 28.88 12.61 -13.29
C GLY A 378 29.30 12.54 -11.81
N THR A 379 29.98 13.59 -11.33
CA THR A 379 30.35 13.71 -9.92
C THR A 379 29.70 14.93 -9.27
N TYR A 380 29.37 14.81 -7.97
CA TYR A 380 28.73 15.83 -7.17
C TYR A 380 29.53 16.10 -5.90
N ASP A 381 29.57 17.36 -5.50
CA ASP A 381 30.26 17.78 -4.27
C ASP A 381 29.43 17.44 -3.02
N VAL A 382 28.09 17.48 -3.17
CA VAL A 382 27.14 17.12 -2.10
C VAL A 382 26.04 16.23 -2.65
N ILE A 383 25.71 15.17 -1.91
CA ILE A 383 24.55 14.30 -2.17
C ILE A 383 23.61 14.37 -0.98
N VAL A 384 22.37 14.76 -1.23
CA VAL A 384 21.28 14.82 -0.24
C VAL A 384 20.30 13.67 -0.49
N CYS A 385 20.18 12.75 0.44
CA CYS A 385 19.21 11.65 0.38
C CYS A 385 17.98 11.99 1.22
N ASP A 386 16.97 12.60 0.59
CA ASP A 386 15.65 12.86 1.18
C ASP A 386 14.64 11.80 0.71
N LEU A 387 14.90 10.58 1.13
CA LEU A 387 14.19 9.37 0.73
C LEU A 387 13.13 8.97 1.75
N PRO A 388 12.14 8.13 1.39
CA PRO A 388 11.22 7.57 2.35
C PRO A 388 11.93 6.80 3.47
N ASP A 389 11.28 6.68 4.65
CA ASP A 389 11.82 5.98 5.83
C ASP A 389 12.38 4.59 5.47
N PRO A 390 13.60 4.22 5.95
CA PRO A 390 14.22 2.92 5.67
C PRO A 390 13.40 1.72 6.15
N GLY A 391 12.50 1.90 7.11
CA GLY A 391 11.57 0.85 7.57
C GLY A 391 10.44 0.51 6.60
N ILE A 392 10.31 1.22 5.47
CA ILE A 392 9.32 0.92 4.43
C ILE A 392 9.89 -0.11 3.46
N THR A 393 9.25 -1.26 3.29
CA THR A 393 9.75 -2.37 2.46
C THR A 393 10.12 -1.93 1.04
N ALA A 394 9.33 -1.06 0.41
CA ALA A 394 9.58 -0.56 -0.94
C ALA A 394 10.86 0.30 -1.05
N SER A 395 11.29 0.94 0.04
CA SER A 395 12.46 1.82 0.07
C SER A 395 13.74 1.13 0.57
N THR A 396 13.69 -0.10 1.05
CA THR A 396 14.85 -0.80 1.65
C THR A 396 16.05 -0.91 0.70
N LYS A 397 15.82 -1.02 -0.61
CA LYS A 397 16.90 -1.03 -1.62
C LYS A 397 17.70 0.28 -1.64
N LEU A 398 17.09 1.41 -1.32
CA LEU A 398 17.69 2.75 -1.27
C LEU A 398 18.52 2.98 -0.01
N TYR A 399 18.57 1.99 0.87
CA TYR A 399 19.35 1.98 2.11
C TYR A 399 20.29 0.77 2.17
N SER A 400 20.60 0.16 1.02
CA SER A 400 21.51 -0.98 0.91
C SER A 400 22.96 -0.53 0.76
N GLN A 401 23.88 -1.42 1.11
CA GLN A 401 25.31 -1.21 0.91
C GLN A 401 25.62 -0.94 -0.56
N GLU A 402 24.93 -1.61 -1.48
CA GLU A 402 25.08 -1.43 -2.93
C GLU A 402 24.63 -0.03 -3.36
N PHE A 403 23.53 0.49 -2.80
CA PHE A 403 23.08 1.85 -3.08
C PHE A 403 24.10 2.90 -2.64
N TYR A 404 24.63 2.77 -1.43
CA TYR A 404 25.66 3.68 -0.94
C TYR A 404 26.98 3.55 -1.71
N GLY A 405 27.34 2.36 -2.16
CA GLY A 405 28.47 2.18 -3.08
C GLY A 405 28.27 2.89 -4.41
N LEU A 406 27.04 2.90 -4.95
CA LEU A 406 26.70 3.68 -6.14
C LEU A 406 26.78 5.19 -5.86
N ALA A 407 26.28 5.64 -4.72
CA ALA A 407 26.37 7.05 -4.32
C ALA A 407 27.82 7.52 -4.18
N GLY A 408 28.69 6.68 -3.61
CA GLY A 408 30.13 6.95 -3.52
C GLY A 408 30.79 7.14 -4.88
N ARG A 409 30.44 6.34 -5.89
CA ARG A 409 31.01 6.50 -7.24
C ARG A 409 30.75 7.87 -7.88
N VAL A 410 29.64 8.52 -7.52
CA VAL A 410 29.27 9.83 -8.03
C VAL A 410 29.56 10.95 -7.03
N LEU A 411 30.17 10.66 -5.89
CA LEU A 411 30.62 11.65 -4.94
C LEU A 411 32.02 12.13 -5.35
N ALA A 412 32.23 13.44 -5.35
CA ALA A 412 33.51 14.02 -5.65
C ALA A 412 34.49 13.83 -4.47
N ASP A 413 35.80 13.90 -4.73
CA ASP A 413 36.82 13.86 -3.69
C ASP A 413 36.58 14.96 -2.64
N GLY A 414 36.48 14.57 -1.37
CA GLY A 414 36.15 15.49 -0.28
C GLY A 414 34.68 15.90 -0.21
N GLY A 415 33.84 15.32 -1.06
CA GLY A 415 32.39 15.54 -1.07
C GLY A 415 31.69 14.93 0.13
N ARG A 416 30.44 15.28 0.33
CA ARG A 416 29.63 14.86 1.48
C ARG A 416 28.30 14.28 1.06
N LEU A 417 27.90 13.24 1.76
CA LEU A 417 26.61 12.59 1.65
C LEU A 417 25.82 12.81 2.94
N VAL A 418 24.59 13.26 2.86
CA VAL A 418 23.67 13.31 4.00
C VAL A 418 22.48 12.40 3.76
N VAL A 419 22.06 11.67 4.81
CA VAL A 419 21.00 10.67 4.70
C VAL A 419 19.99 10.85 5.82
N HIS A 420 18.70 10.89 5.47
CA HIS A 420 17.63 10.66 6.43
C HIS A 420 17.61 9.17 6.83
N ALA A 421 17.88 8.89 8.10
CA ALA A 421 18.04 7.53 8.60
C ALA A 421 16.86 7.03 9.47
N GLY A 422 15.74 7.80 9.47
CA GLY A 422 14.60 7.56 10.36
C GLY A 422 14.81 8.12 11.76
N PRO A 423 13.82 8.00 12.65
CA PRO A 423 13.88 8.58 14.00
C PRO A 423 14.90 7.85 14.90
N THR A 424 15.59 8.60 15.77
CA THR A 424 16.52 7.99 16.74
C THR A 424 15.81 7.16 17.80
N GLY A 425 14.52 7.36 18.00
CA GLY A 425 13.65 6.52 18.83
C GLY A 425 13.49 5.09 18.31
N ARG A 426 13.89 4.82 17.06
CA ARG A 426 14.03 3.48 16.47
C ARG A 426 15.49 3.11 16.28
N PRO A 427 16.24 2.88 17.36
CA PRO A 427 17.70 2.80 17.32
C PRO A 427 18.21 1.68 16.41
N HIS A 428 17.50 0.56 16.30
CA HIS A 428 17.89 -0.54 15.42
C HIS A 428 17.91 -0.09 13.95
N THR A 429 16.85 0.53 13.46
CA THR A 429 16.76 1.04 12.08
C THR A 429 17.82 2.11 11.82
N TYR A 430 17.89 3.12 12.70
CA TYR A 430 18.81 4.25 12.58
C TYR A 430 20.28 3.80 12.52
N TRP A 431 20.71 2.95 13.47
CA TRP A 431 22.09 2.46 13.53
C TRP A 431 22.41 1.37 12.51
N THR A 432 21.39 0.71 11.93
CA THR A 432 21.61 -0.16 10.76
C THR A 432 21.96 0.66 9.52
N VAL A 433 21.39 1.88 9.34
CA VAL A 433 21.80 2.80 8.27
C VAL A 433 23.26 3.22 8.45
N ASP A 434 23.68 3.58 9.66
CA ASP A 434 25.08 3.88 10.00
C ASP A 434 26.02 2.71 9.67
N ALA A 435 25.67 1.50 10.11
CA ALA A 435 26.45 0.30 9.84
C ALA A 435 26.57 0.01 8.33
N THR A 436 25.51 0.28 7.58
CA THR A 436 25.46 0.07 6.12
C THR A 436 26.33 1.09 5.37
N LEU A 437 26.27 2.37 5.76
CA LEU A 437 27.16 3.41 5.22
C LEU A 437 28.63 3.08 5.48
N ARG A 438 28.96 2.66 6.70
CA ARG A 438 30.33 2.26 7.06
C ARG A 438 30.81 1.04 6.27
N ALA A 439 29.94 0.07 6.05
CA ALA A 439 30.25 -1.10 5.21
C ALA A 439 30.45 -0.73 3.72
N ALA A 440 29.87 0.37 3.27
CA ALA A 440 30.08 0.93 1.94
C ALA A 440 31.33 1.84 1.84
N GLY A 441 32.13 1.98 2.92
CA GLY A 441 33.40 2.73 2.92
C GLY A 441 33.30 4.17 3.45
N PHE A 442 32.16 4.59 3.97
CA PHE A 442 31.97 5.92 4.52
C PHE A 442 32.31 6.02 6.01
N GLY A 443 32.95 7.10 6.42
CA GLY A 443 32.94 7.56 7.80
C GLY A 443 31.67 8.39 8.06
N THR A 444 31.03 8.21 9.19
CA THR A 444 29.72 8.80 9.50
C THR A 444 29.74 9.61 10.78
N THR A 445 28.96 10.70 10.83
CA THR A 445 28.64 11.45 12.04
C THR A 445 27.12 11.52 12.20
N ALA A 446 26.65 11.05 13.34
CA ALA A 446 25.26 10.93 13.69
C ALA A 446 24.73 12.19 14.38
N TYR A 447 23.52 12.64 14.02
CA TYR A 447 22.82 13.71 14.70
C TYR A 447 21.30 13.57 14.54
N ARG A 448 20.55 14.31 15.33
CA ARG A 448 19.11 14.32 15.26
C ARG A 448 18.58 15.76 15.25
N VAL A 449 17.34 15.91 14.84
CA VAL A 449 16.61 17.19 14.91
C VAL A 449 15.26 16.95 15.56
N ARG A 450 14.87 17.82 16.47
CA ARG A 450 13.56 17.74 17.13
C ARG A 450 12.51 18.47 16.31
N GLY A 451 11.39 17.79 16.06
CA GLY A 451 10.16 18.43 15.61
C GLY A 451 9.55 19.31 16.70
N SER A 452 8.70 20.26 16.32
CA SER A 452 7.98 21.05 17.30
C SER A 452 6.90 20.23 18.00
N GLU A 453 6.84 20.30 19.35
CA GLU A 453 5.78 19.65 20.14
C GLU A 453 4.37 20.16 19.77
N ALA A 454 4.25 21.40 19.31
CA ALA A 454 3.00 22.02 18.87
C ALA A 454 2.37 21.28 17.65
N GLY A 455 3.18 20.61 16.84
CA GLY A 455 2.71 19.82 15.71
C GLY A 455 1.97 18.54 16.08
N VAL A 456 2.15 18.04 17.31
CA VAL A 456 1.43 16.85 17.83
C VAL A 456 0.00 17.19 18.27
N ALA A 457 -0.31 18.46 18.55
CA ALA A 457 -1.59 18.89 19.11
C ALA A 457 -2.72 19.11 18.08
N GLY A 458 -2.43 19.29 16.80
CA GLY A 458 -3.39 19.68 15.76
C GLY A 458 -3.93 18.54 14.88
N GLY A 459 -3.31 17.38 14.86
CA GLY A 459 -3.83 16.20 14.14
C GLY A 459 -4.90 15.47 14.95
N PRO A 460 -5.87 14.79 14.31
CA PRO A 460 -6.82 13.97 15.03
C PRO A 460 -6.06 13.00 15.94
N ALA A 461 -6.48 12.90 17.19
CA ALA A 461 -5.83 12.09 18.25
C ALA A 461 -5.55 10.62 17.89
N ARG A 462 -6.07 10.17 16.75
CA ARG A 462 -6.05 8.80 16.21
C ARG A 462 -4.77 8.46 15.45
N PHE A 463 -4.09 9.44 14.84
CA PHE A 463 -2.75 9.25 14.29
C PHE A 463 -1.66 9.17 15.37
N ARG A 464 -2.02 9.50 16.63
CA ARG A 464 -1.12 9.38 17.78
C ARG A 464 -0.89 7.95 18.26
N ALA A 465 -1.77 7.01 17.93
CA ALA A 465 -1.74 5.65 18.50
C ALA A 465 -1.05 4.59 17.62
N GLY A 466 -0.75 4.89 16.35
CA GLY A 466 -0.09 3.97 15.43
C GLY A 466 1.22 4.48 14.83
N ALA A 467 1.46 5.80 14.89
CA ALA A 467 2.78 6.34 14.77
C ALA A 467 3.35 6.41 16.20
N ASP A 468 4.40 5.68 16.48
CA ASP A 468 5.43 6.22 17.36
C ASP A 468 5.62 7.65 16.86
N ALA A 469 5.07 8.63 17.58
CA ALA A 469 5.25 10.02 17.26
C ALA A 469 6.75 10.25 17.33
N ALA A 470 7.41 10.14 16.18
CA ALA A 470 8.82 10.42 16.08
C ALA A 470 8.94 11.91 16.45
N THR A 471 9.36 12.15 17.67
CA THR A 471 9.60 13.48 18.18
C THR A 471 10.88 14.06 17.58
N ASP A 472 11.59 13.25 16.77
CA ASP A 472 12.84 13.65 16.14
C ASP A 472 13.02 13.00 14.74
N TRP A 473 13.90 13.60 13.95
CA TRP A 473 14.45 13.06 12.71
C TRP A 473 15.92 12.72 12.92
N GLY A 474 16.30 11.48 12.69
CA GLY A 474 17.70 11.04 12.75
C GLY A 474 18.36 11.22 11.39
N LEU A 475 19.50 11.87 11.38
CA LEU A 475 20.28 12.19 10.20
C LEU A 475 21.71 11.65 10.35
N LEU A 476 22.30 11.25 9.24
CA LEU A 476 23.70 10.84 9.16
C LEU A 476 24.40 11.64 8.09
N ILE A 477 25.47 12.33 8.44
CA ILE A 477 26.38 12.92 7.46
C ILE A 477 27.58 12.00 7.28
N ALA A 478 28.00 11.79 6.03
CA ALA A 478 29.01 10.83 5.66
C ALA A 478 30.01 11.43 4.65
N ALA A 479 31.26 10.97 4.70
CA ALA A 479 32.28 11.24 3.71
C ALA A 479 33.15 10.00 3.51
N GLU A 480 33.80 9.86 2.39
CA GLU A 480 34.68 8.73 2.13
C GLU A 480 35.87 8.68 3.09
N GLY A 481 36.11 7.53 3.66
CA GLY A 481 37.29 7.22 4.49
C GLY A 481 37.33 7.87 5.88
N HIS A 482 36.58 8.94 6.14
CA HIS A 482 36.61 9.61 7.45
C HIS A 482 35.26 10.18 7.85
N ALA A 483 35.01 10.27 9.17
CA ALA A 483 33.79 10.91 9.68
C ALA A 483 33.88 12.43 9.51
N PRO A 484 32.93 13.06 8.81
CA PRO A 484 32.96 14.52 8.62
C PRO A 484 32.64 15.24 9.94
N GLN A 485 33.29 16.40 10.14
CA GLN A 485 32.93 17.27 11.24
C GLN A 485 31.56 17.88 10.98
N LEU A 486 30.65 17.72 11.94
CA LEU A 486 29.35 18.35 11.92
C LEU A 486 29.46 19.85 12.25
N GLY A 487 28.78 20.68 11.53
CA GLY A 487 28.76 22.12 11.73
C GLY A 487 28.21 22.84 10.50
N ILE A 488 27.83 24.09 10.68
CA ILE A 488 27.35 24.97 9.61
C ILE A 488 28.53 25.71 9.00
N GLY A 489 28.56 25.89 7.68
CA GLY A 489 29.58 26.66 6.97
C GLY A 489 29.47 28.15 7.29
N ALA A 490 30.61 28.88 7.21
CA ALA A 490 30.61 30.33 7.42
C ALA A 490 29.86 31.10 6.28
N ASP A 491 29.66 30.47 5.18
CA ASP A 491 28.96 30.92 3.98
C ASP A 491 27.46 30.56 3.97
N ALA A 492 27.01 29.87 5.04
CA ALA A 492 25.62 29.44 5.13
C ALA A 492 24.65 30.64 5.22
N PRO A 493 23.52 30.58 4.53
CA PRO A 493 22.48 31.60 4.66
C PRO A 493 21.90 31.60 6.09
N ARG A 494 21.31 32.71 6.49
CA ARG A 494 20.66 32.80 7.80
C ARG A 494 19.56 31.74 7.94
N LEU A 495 19.68 30.88 8.95
CA LEU A 495 18.71 29.82 9.23
C LEU A 495 17.46 30.38 9.93
N ARG A 496 16.33 29.72 9.75
CA ARG A 496 15.07 29.98 10.45
C ARG A 496 14.98 29.16 11.74
N SER A 497 15.67 28.03 11.79
CA SER A 497 15.71 27.12 12.93
C SER A 497 16.92 27.38 13.83
N GLU A 498 16.91 26.78 15.00
CA GLU A 498 18.02 26.81 15.98
C GLU A 498 19.01 25.65 15.74
N VAL A 499 19.05 25.09 14.50
CA VAL A 499 19.88 23.92 14.19
C VAL A 499 21.35 24.20 14.50
N GLU A 500 21.88 25.37 14.14
CA GLU A 500 23.27 25.74 14.39
C GLU A 500 23.65 25.65 15.87
N ASP A 501 22.77 26.14 16.74
CA ASP A 501 23.00 26.18 18.19
C ASP A 501 22.85 24.81 18.85
N THR A 502 22.03 23.92 18.26
CA THR A 502 21.67 22.63 18.88
C THR A 502 22.50 21.46 18.36
N LEU A 503 23.23 21.57 17.24
CA LEU A 503 23.96 20.47 16.58
C LEU A 503 24.82 19.64 17.55
N THR A 504 25.57 20.28 18.43
CA THR A 504 26.44 19.56 19.38
C THR A 504 25.63 18.73 20.37
N GLN A 505 24.56 19.30 20.92
CA GLN A 505 23.65 18.61 21.83
C GLN A 505 22.90 17.46 21.11
N ASP A 506 22.49 17.71 19.89
CA ASP A 506 21.74 16.76 19.06
C ASP A 506 22.62 15.59 18.59
N THR A 507 23.90 15.82 18.32
CA THR A 507 24.90 14.77 18.09
C THR A 507 25.05 13.90 19.33
N TYR A 508 25.26 14.50 20.50
CA TYR A 508 25.39 13.74 21.75
C TYR A 508 24.14 12.94 22.07
N ALA A 509 22.97 13.50 21.81
CA ALA A 509 21.71 12.83 22.04
C ALA A 509 21.47 11.65 21.08
N ALA A 510 21.86 11.75 19.81
CA ALA A 510 21.84 10.64 18.87
C ALA A 510 22.81 9.53 19.30
N GLU A 511 24.04 9.90 19.66
CA GLU A 511 25.06 8.93 20.12
C GLU A 511 24.64 8.13 21.36
N ARG A 512 23.83 8.70 22.25
CA ARG A 512 23.31 7.97 23.43
C ARG A 512 22.41 6.78 23.06
N THR A 513 21.86 6.73 21.86
CA THR A 513 21.06 5.61 21.36
C THR A 513 21.89 4.57 20.60
N ARG A 514 23.24 4.74 20.56
CA ARG A 514 24.12 3.92 19.72
C ARG A 514 24.01 2.44 20.04
N LEU A 515 23.76 1.68 18.98
CA LEU A 515 23.85 0.23 18.97
C LEU A 515 25.11 -0.20 18.21
N THR A 516 25.81 -1.20 18.73
CA THR A 516 27.01 -1.76 18.13
C THR A 516 26.76 -3.19 17.66
N GLY A 517 27.60 -3.66 16.72
CA GLY A 517 27.50 -5.03 16.21
C GLY A 517 26.34 -5.27 15.23
N LEU A 518 25.71 -4.22 14.75
CA LEU A 518 24.69 -4.34 13.71
C LEU A 518 25.33 -4.72 12.37
N LEU A 519 24.66 -5.63 11.67
CA LEU A 519 25.07 -6.04 10.33
C LEU A 519 24.53 -5.04 9.29
N PRO A 520 25.28 -4.78 8.21
CA PRO A 520 24.83 -3.91 7.14
C PRO A 520 23.63 -4.50 6.40
N SER A 521 22.76 -3.64 5.88
CA SER A 521 21.68 -4.03 4.99
C SER A 521 22.19 -4.13 3.56
N THR A 522 21.84 -5.20 2.86
CA THR A 522 22.17 -5.43 1.45
C THR A 522 20.88 -5.69 0.65
N LEU A 523 20.97 -5.67 -0.68
CA LEU A 523 19.83 -6.01 -1.54
C LEU A 523 19.29 -7.42 -1.28
N VAL A 524 20.19 -8.36 -0.95
CA VAL A 524 19.84 -9.77 -0.70
C VAL A 524 19.35 -10.00 0.74
N HIS A 525 19.86 -9.19 1.68
CA HIS A 525 19.52 -9.30 3.11
C HIS A 525 19.13 -7.91 3.67
N PRO A 526 17.92 -7.42 3.38
CA PRO A 526 17.43 -6.17 3.98
C PRO A 526 17.22 -6.36 5.49
N ARG A 527 17.63 -5.36 6.29
CA ARG A 527 17.68 -5.50 7.76
C ARG A 527 16.88 -4.43 8.52
N TYR A 528 16.02 -3.70 7.84
CA TYR A 528 15.23 -2.61 8.43
C TYR A 528 13.86 -3.05 8.94
N THR A 529 13.38 -4.19 8.48
CA THR A 529 12.09 -4.76 8.92
C THR A 529 12.32 -5.70 10.10
N ARG A 530 11.80 -5.34 11.26
CA ARG A 530 11.57 -6.24 12.40
C ARG A 530 10.15 -6.06 12.92
#